data_dff0f9537e6878aff4f9efcdf133c442
#
_entry.id   dff0f9537e6878aff4f9efcdf133c442
#
_cell.length_a   1.000
_cell.length_b   1.000
_cell.length_c   1.000
_cell.angle_alpha   90.00
_cell.angle_beta   90.00
_cell.angle_gamma   90.00
#
_symmetry.space_group_name_H-M   'P 1'
#
loop_
_entity.id
_entity.type
_entity.pdbx_description
1 polymer ?
#
loop_
_entity_poly.entity_id
_entity_poly.type
_entity_poly.pdbx_seq_one_letter_code
_entity_poly.pdbx_strand_id
1 'polypeptide(L)'
;TDGSLFTGQVGSGKTYLACCIANALLKKGQGVLFAVVPDLLDEIRSTFDPGRASDDPTEFDLVDRARQAPLLVLDDLGAHNYTDWTRNKVYSIINYRLNHRLPVIATTNINPENLEGYLGERTTSRLLEMCRPYRLLVDMDIRAVQRKERDSRLIR
;
A
#
# COMPACT_ATOMS: atom_id res chain seq x y z
N THR A 1 6.10 -13.37 -11.45
CA THR A 1 6.49 -11.99 -11.11
C THR A 1 6.21 -11.80 -9.65
N ASP A 2 7.26 -11.75 -8.85
CA ASP A 2 7.13 -11.73 -7.40
C ASP A 2 6.89 -10.29 -6.95
N GLY A 3 5.87 -10.09 -6.12
CA GLY A 3 5.62 -8.86 -5.40
C GLY A 3 6.61 -8.66 -4.25
N SER A 4 6.54 -7.51 -3.60
CA SER A 4 7.40 -7.17 -2.44
C SER A 4 6.56 -6.62 -1.30
N LEU A 5 6.87 -7.05 -0.09
CA LEU A 5 6.30 -6.52 1.14
C LEU A 5 7.41 -5.88 1.97
N PHE A 6 7.42 -4.55 2.04
CA PHE A 6 8.38 -3.80 2.85
C PHE A 6 7.82 -3.56 4.25
N THR A 7 8.53 -4.06 5.25
CA THR A 7 8.18 -3.89 6.67
C THR A 7 9.26 -3.12 7.40
N GLY A 8 8.92 -2.46 8.48
CA GLY A 8 9.85 -1.69 9.29
C GLY A 8 9.15 -0.59 10.07
N GLN A 9 9.89 0.05 10.97
CA GLN A 9 9.40 1.15 11.78
C GLN A 9 9.04 2.38 10.93
N VAL A 10 8.26 3.29 11.51
CA VAL A 10 8.01 4.62 10.93
C VAL A 10 9.34 5.32 10.62
N GLY A 11 9.43 5.92 9.43
CA GLY A 11 10.63 6.62 8.99
C GLY A 11 11.78 5.71 8.51
N SER A 12 11.55 4.43 8.30
CA SER A 12 12.57 3.48 7.77
C SER A 12 12.78 3.58 6.25
N GLY A 13 12.00 4.39 5.53
CA GLY A 13 12.14 4.60 4.09
C GLY A 13 11.32 3.65 3.20
N LYS A 14 10.35 2.94 3.75
CA LYS A 14 9.50 2.00 3.00
C LYS A 14 8.76 2.65 1.83
N THR A 15 8.05 3.73 2.10
CA THR A 15 7.30 4.50 1.08
C THR A 15 8.25 5.07 0.02
N TYR A 16 9.40 5.59 0.44
CA TYR A 16 10.43 6.10 -0.47
C TYR A 16 10.92 5.01 -1.42
N LEU A 17 11.22 3.83 -0.90
CA LEU A 17 11.67 2.68 -1.71
C LEU A 17 10.57 2.24 -2.69
N ALA A 18 9.33 2.16 -2.23
CA ALA A 18 8.19 1.83 -3.10
C ALA A 18 8.02 2.86 -4.23
N CYS A 19 8.15 4.15 -3.93
CA CYS A 19 8.14 5.22 -4.94
C CYS A 19 9.28 5.11 -5.94
N CYS A 20 10.50 4.77 -5.50
CA CYS A 20 11.64 4.58 -6.39
C CYS A 20 11.40 3.44 -7.38
N ILE A 21 10.86 2.32 -6.91
CA ILE A 21 10.54 1.17 -7.77
C ILE A 21 9.43 1.55 -8.76
N ALA A 22 8.36 2.18 -8.27
CA ALA A 22 7.25 2.63 -9.10
C ALA A 22 7.72 3.58 -10.22
N ASN A 23 8.55 4.55 -9.89
CA ASN A 23 9.12 5.49 -10.86
C ASN A 23 10.03 4.81 -11.89
N ALA A 24 10.83 3.84 -11.46
CA ALA A 24 11.68 3.08 -12.38
C ALA A 24 10.86 2.27 -13.39
N LEU A 25 9.73 1.72 -12.97
CA LEU A 25 8.83 0.95 -13.84
C LEU A 25 8.01 1.85 -14.76
N LEU A 26 7.56 3.01 -14.27
CA LEU A 26 6.91 4.03 -15.11
C LEU A 26 7.83 4.51 -16.24
N LYS A 27 9.11 4.73 -15.95
CA LYS A 27 10.10 5.10 -16.97
C LYS A 27 10.30 4.02 -18.05
N LYS A 28 10.01 2.76 -17.72
CA LYS A 28 9.99 1.63 -18.66
C LYS A 28 8.66 1.45 -19.39
N GLY A 29 7.73 2.39 -19.22
CA GLY A 29 6.41 2.34 -19.86
C GLY A 29 5.40 1.39 -19.17
N GLN A 30 5.68 0.92 -17.97
CA GLN A 30 4.74 0.06 -17.25
C GLN A 30 3.72 0.91 -16.47
N GLY A 31 2.46 0.50 -16.52
CA GLY A 31 1.40 1.13 -15.74
C GLY A 31 1.53 0.82 -14.25
N VAL A 32 1.45 1.85 -13.42
CA VAL A 32 1.51 1.75 -11.96
C VAL A 32 0.34 2.50 -11.33
N LEU A 33 -0.39 1.83 -10.45
CA LEU A 33 -1.31 2.49 -9.53
C LEU A 33 -0.69 2.54 -8.14
N PHE A 34 -0.46 3.75 -7.64
CA PHE A 34 0.01 3.98 -6.27
C PHE A 34 -1.18 4.34 -5.39
N ALA A 35 -1.51 3.48 -4.44
CA ALA A 35 -2.62 3.65 -3.51
C ALA A 35 -2.13 3.70 -2.07
N VAL A 36 -2.35 4.82 -1.40
CA VAL A 36 -2.25 4.92 0.05
C VAL A 36 -3.50 4.27 0.63
N VAL A 37 -3.33 3.15 1.34
CA VAL A 37 -4.46 2.27 1.70
C VAL A 37 -5.53 2.98 2.53
N PRO A 38 -5.22 3.79 3.56
CA PRO A 38 -6.24 4.54 4.28
C PRO A 38 -7.06 5.45 3.37
N ASP A 39 -6.41 6.18 2.46
CA ASP A 39 -7.07 7.10 1.53
C ASP A 39 -7.96 6.35 0.53
N LEU A 40 -7.47 5.22 0.00
CA LEU A 40 -8.25 4.36 -0.89
C LEU A 40 -9.52 3.84 -0.21
N LEU A 41 -9.41 3.38 1.04
CA LEU A 41 -10.55 2.89 1.79
C LEU A 41 -11.56 3.99 2.12
N ASP A 42 -11.09 5.19 2.44
CA ASP A 42 -11.96 6.35 2.66
C ASP A 42 -12.65 6.80 1.37
N GLU A 43 -11.95 6.78 0.25
CA GLU A 43 -12.54 7.06 -1.06
C GLU A 43 -13.64 6.04 -1.42
N ILE A 44 -13.40 4.76 -1.19
CA ILE A 44 -14.40 3.71 -1.39
C ILE A 44 -15.62 3.93 -0.49
N ARG A 45 -15.42 4.29 0.80
CA ARG A 45 -16.54 4.61 1.70
C ARG A 45 -17.35 5.80 1.22
N SER A 46 -16.70 6.83 0.70
CA SER A 46 -17.38 8.03 0.19
C SER A 46 -18.29 7.74 -1.00
N THR A 47 -18.14 6.59 -1.66
CA THR A 47 -19.04 6.19 -2.75
C THR A 47 -20.49 5.96 -2.28
N PHE A 48 -20.72 5.78 -0.99
CA PHE A 48 -22.06 5.60 -0.40
C PHE A 48 -22.72 6.91 0.01
N ASP A 49 -22.04 8.05 -0.14
CA ASP A 49 -22.60 9.35 0.23
C ASP A 49 -23.72 9.78 -0.75
N PRO A 50 -24.93 10.15 -0.26
CA PRO A 50 -26.08 10.45 -1.12
C PRO A 50 -25.91 11.67 -2.02
N GLY A 51 -24.93 12.55 -1.72
CA GLY A 51 -24.69 13.80 -2.44
C GLY A 51 -23.68 13.71 -3.60
N ARG A 52 -23.23 12.50 -3.96
CA ARG A 52 -22.24 12.34 -5.04
C ARG A 52 -22.84 12.62 -6.41
N ALA A 53 -22.01 13.15 -7.29
CA ALA A 53 -22.37 13.32 -8.69
C ALA A 53 -22.48 11.96 -9.40
N SER A 54 -23.34 11.88 -10.41
CA SER A 54 -23.55 10.64 -11.19
C SER A 54 -22.29 10.18 -11.94
N ASP A 55 -21.39 11.10 -12.22
CA ASP A 55 -20.14 10.82 -12.97
C ASP A 55 -18.95 10.48 -12.07
N ASP A 56 -19.14 10.51 -10.74
CA ASP A 56 -18.09 10.11 -9.79
C ASP A 56 -17.85 8.60 -9.84
N PRO A 57 -16.60 8.15 -9.63
CA PRO A 57 -16.28 6.72 -9.58
C PRO A 57 -17.13 5.98 -8.56
N THR A 58 -17.63 4.80 -8.93
CA THR A 58 -18.35 3.91 -8.02
C THR A 58 -17.37 3.09 -7.17
N GLU A 59 -17.90 2.41 -6.13
CA GLU A 59 -17.11 1.41 -5.37
C GLU A 59 -16.47 0.39 -6.31
N PHE A 60 -17.26 -0.12 -7.27
CA PHE A 60 -16.76 -1.07 -8.26
C PHE A 60 -15.60 -0.51 -9.06
N ASP A 61 -15.70 0.74 -9.54
CA ASP A 61 -14.64 1.37 -10.34
C ASP A 61 -13.34 1.49 -9.56
N LEU A 62 -13.40 1.91 -8.29
CA LEU A 62 -12.22 2.08 -7.43
C LEU A 62 -11.54 0.74 -7.12
N VAL A 63 -12.33 -0.26 -6.74
CA VAL A 63 -11.83 -1.61 -6.46
C VAL A 63 -11.27 -2.25 -7.72
N ASP A 64 -11.95 -2.10 -8.85
CA ASP A 64 -11.54 -2.70 -10.12
C ASP A 64 -10.25 -2.08 -10.67
N ARG A 65 -10.05 -0.78 -10.52
CA ARG A 65 -8.76 -0.13 -10.84
C ARG A 65 -7.60 -0.75 -10.04
N ALA A 66 -7.79 -0.97 -8.75
CA ALA A 66 -6.78 -1.60 -7.90
C ALA A 66 -6.56 -3.08 -8.26
N ARG A 67 -7.60 -3.78 -8.69
CA ARG A 67 -7.48 -5.16 -9.16
C ARG A 67 -6.68 -5.27 -10.44
N GLN A 68 -6.95 -4.43 -11.43
CA GLN A 68 -6.48 -4.59 -12.80
C GLN A 68 -5.19 -3.82 -13.13
N ALA A 69 -4.74 -2.90 -12.29
CA ALA A 69 -3.49 -2.17 -12.55
C ALA A 69 -2.32 -3.13 -12.81
N PRO A 70 -1.48 -2.89 -13.84
CA PRO A 70 -0.33 -3.75 -14.13
C PRO A 70 0.58 -3.96 -12.91
N LEU A 71 0.89 -2.88 -12.20
CA LEU A 71 1.51 -2.90 -10.86
C LEU A 71 0.64 -2.11 -9.89
N LEU A 72 0.37 -2.67 -8.73
CA LEU A 72 -0.27 -1.98 -7.62
C LEU A 72 0.72 -1.76 -6.48
N VAL A 73 0.85 -0.52 -6.02
CA VAL A 73 1.52 -0.19 -4.77
C VAL A 73 0.44 0.06 -3.71
N LEU A 74 0.47 -0.71 -2.62
CA LEU A 74 -0.37 -0.54 -1.43
C LEU A 74 0.48 0.02 -0.30
N ASP A 75 0.44 1.34 -0.13
CA ASP A 75 1.21 2.04 0.91
C ASP A 75 0.42 2.14 2.22
N ASP A 76 1.10 2.00 3.33
CA ASP A 76 0.52 2.02 4.69
C ASP A 76 -0.56 0.95 4.93
N LEU A 77 -0.32 -0.26 4.48
CA LEU A 77 -1.21 -1.39 4.72
C LEU A 77 -1.30 -1.71 6.22
N GLY A 78 -2.51 -1.79 6.75
CA GLY A 78 -2.76 -2.07 8.17
C GLY A 78 -2.61 -0.87 9.09
N ALA A 79 -2.51 0.37 8.58
CA ALA A 79 -2.26 1.58 9.36
C ALA A 79 -3.37 1.93 10.39
N HIS A 80 -4.58 1.43 10.18
CA HIS A 80 -5.73 1.65 11.05
C HIS A 80 -6.40 0.34 11.44
N ASN A 81 -7.29 0.39 12.42
CA ASN A 81 -8.11 -0.78 12.76
C ASN A 81 -9.04 -1.13 11.60
N TYR A 82 -8.86 -2.31 11.06
CA TYR A 82 -9.69 -2.81 9.98
C TYR A 82 -10.97 -3.42 10.52
N THR A 83 -12.10 -2.95 10.00
CA THR A 83 -13.40 -3.59 10.15
C THR A 83 -13.51 -4.79 9.21
N ASP A 84 -14.53 -5.62 9.37
CA ASP A 84 -14.79 -6.74 8.45
C ASP A 84 -15.00 -6.25 7.02
N TRP A 85 -15.65 -5.09 6.85
CA TRP A 85 -15.85 -4.48 5.55
C TRP A 85 -14.51 -4.10 4.90
N THR A 86 -13.59 -3.42 5.61
CA THR A 86 -12.26 -3.07 5.09
C THR A 86 -11.41 -4.29 4.78
N ARG A 87 -11.44 -5.30 5.64
CA ARG A 87 -10.75 -6.59 5.40
C ARG A 87 -11.26 -7.25 4.12
N ASN A 88 -12.57 -7.25 3.89
CA ASN A 88 -13.17 -7.82 2.69
C ASN A 88 -12.73 -7.08 1.42
N LYS A 89 -12.63 -5.73 1.45
CA LYS A 89 -12.15 -4.94 0.32
C LYS A 89 -10.69 -5.25 -0.01
N VAL A 90 -9.84 -5.24 0.99
CA VAL A 90 -8.41 -5.59 0.84
C VAL A 90 -8.25 -7.03 0.34
N TYR A 91 -8.98 -7.98 0.93
CA TYR A 91 -8.99 -9.36 0.47
C TYR A 91 -9.37 -9.48 -1.01
N SER A 92 -10.42 -8.80 -1.41
CA SER A 92 -10.92 -8.81 -2.78
C SER A 92 -9.87 -8.38 -3.80
N ILE A 93 -9.10 -7.34 -3.47
CA ILE A 93 -8.02 -6.84 -4.31
C ILE A 93 -6.86 -7.84 -4.36
N ILE A 94 -6.36 -8.25 -3.21
CA ILE A 94 -5.22 -9.17 -3.09
C ILE A 94 -5.52 -10.51 -3.75
N ASN A 95 -6.70 -11.09 -3.48
CA ASN A 95 -7.11 -12.37 -4.05
C ASN A 95 -7.20 -12.33 -5.58
N TYR A 96 -7.78 -11.26 -6.13
CA TYR A 96 -7.86 -11.08 -7.58
C TYR A 96 -6.46 -11.04 -8.19
N ARG A 97 -5.56 -10.24 -7.61
CA ARG A 97 -4.20 -10.04 -8.13
C ARG A 97 -3.35 -11.31 -8.04
N LEU A 98 -3.48 -12.07 -6.96
CA LEU A 98 -2.82 -13.38 -6.85
C LEU A 98 -3.29 -14.32 -7.97
N ASN A 99 -4.59 -14.46 -8.17
CA ASN A 99 -5.16 -15.35 -9.18
C ASN A 99 -4.78 -14.95 -10.62
N HIS A 100 -4.57 -13.67 -10.88
CA HIS A 100 -4.18 -13.15 -12.19
C HIS A 100 -2.68 -12.89 -12.33
N ARG A 101 -1.88 -13.27 -11.32
CA ARG A 101 -0.42 -13.07 -11.28
C ARG A 101 0.00 -11.61 -11.52
N LEU A 102 -0.77 -10.68 -11.00
CA LEU A 102 -0.48 -9.26 -11.05
C LEU A 102 0.34 -8.84 -9.83
N PRO A 103 1.53 -8.24 -10.01
CA PRO A 103 2.44 -7.94 -8.91
C PRO A 103 1.92 -6.84 -7.98
N VAL A 104 2.22 -6.99 -6.70
CA VAL A 104 1.93 -6.00 -5.65
C VAL A 104 3.22 -5.59 -4.95
N ILE A 105 3.38 -4.30 -4.69
CA ILE A 105 4.32 -3.78 -3.71
C ILE A 105 3.49 -3.27 -2.55
N ALA A 106 3.70 -3.82 -1.37
CA ALA A 106 3.02 -3.36 -0.15
C ALA A 106 4.04 -2.81 0.85
N THR A 107 3.67 -1.77 1.57
CA THR A 107 4.42 -1.25 2.72
C THR A 107 3.57 -1.34 3.97
N THR A 108 4.18 -1.65 5.11
CA THR A 108 3.52 -1.74 6.40
C THR A 108 4.49 -1.47 7.55
N ASN A 109 3.97 -0.88 8.64
CA ASN A 109 4.70 -0.76 9.90
C ASN A 109 4.54 -2.01 10.80
N ILE A 110 3.72 -2.98 10.37
CA ILE A 110 3.39 -4.17 11.12
C ILE A 110 4.38 -5.28 10.77
N ASN A 111 4.90 -5.98 11.76
CA ASN A 111 5.71 -7.16 11.51
C ASN A 111 4.89 -8.25 10.81
N PRO A 112 5.48 -9.02 9.89
CA PRO A 112 4.76 -10.08 9.17
C PRO A 112 4.02 -11.05 10.08
N GLU A 113 4.59 -11.38 11.25
CA GLU A 113 3.99 -12.27 12.24
C GLU A 113 2.69 -11.73 12.84
N ASN A 114 2.50 -10.41 12.83
CA ASN A 114 1.34 -9.72 13.41
C ASN A 114 0.30 -9.29 12.36
N LEU A 115 0.59 -9.44 11.07
CA LEU A 115 -0.30 -9.01 9.98
C LEU A 115 -1.67 -9.67 10.03
N GLU A 116 -1.74 -10.94 10.45
CA GLU A 116 -3.00 -11.68 10.54
C GLU A 116 -4.01 -11.02 11.46
N GLY A 117 -3.55 -10.44 12.58
CA GLY A 117 -4.40 -9.71 13.51
C GLY A 117 -5.07 -8.47 12.90
N TYR A 118 -4.48 -7.90 11.85
CA TYR A 118 -4.97 -6.69 11.17
C TYR A 118 -5.77 -7.03 9.90
N LEU A 119 -5.20 -7.88 9.05
CA LEU A 119 -5.75 -8.19 7.72
C LEU A 119 -6.66 -9.41 7.71
N GLY A 120 -6.58 -10.26 8.72
CA GLY A 120 -7.17 -11.59 8.74
C GLY A 120 -6.26 -12.66 8.11
N GLU A 121 -6.51 -13.92 8.45
CA GLU A 121 -5.70 -15.06 8.03
C GLU A 121 -5.63 -15.20 6.50
N ARG A 122 -6.78 -15.12 5.83
CA ARG A 122 -6.87 -15.36 4.37
C ARG A 122 -6.10 -14.31 3.57
N THR A 123 -6.23 -13.04 3.91
CA THR A 123 -5.52 -11.95 3.22
C THR A 123 -4.02 -12.04 3.47
N THR A 124 -3.61 -12.29 4.72
CA THR A 124 -2.21 -12.42 5.10
C THR A 124 -1.54 -13.56 4.38
N SER A 125 -2.17 -14.74 4.35
CA SER A 125 -1.65 -15.90 3.63
C SER A 125 -1.42 -15.60 2.15
N ARG A 126 -2.39 -14.98 1.48
CA ARG A 126 -2.27 -14.64 0.05
C ARG A 126 -1.24 -13.55 -0.22
N LEU A 127 -1.14 -12.57 0.66
CA LEU A 127 -0.14 -11.51 0.54
C LEU A 127 1.29 -12.10 0.65
N LEU A 128 1.51 -12.99 1.62
CA LEU A 128 2.82 -13.66 1.80
C LEU A 128 3.13 -14.70 0.71
N GLU A 129 2.11 -15.25 0.05
CA GLU A 129 2.28 -16.11 -1.12
C GLU A 129 2.79 -15.31 -2.33
N MET A 130 2.24 -14.10 -2.54
CA MET A 130 2.56 -13.29 -3.72
C MET A 130 3.67 -12.26 -3.51
N CYS A 131 4.01 -11.92 -2.27
CA CYS A 131 4.99 -10.90 -1.94
C CYS A 131 6.12 -11.45 -1.09
N ARG A 132 7.35 -11.19 -1.52
CA ARG A 132 8.53 -11.48 -0.71
C ARG A 132 8.69 -10.41 0.37
N PRO A 133 8.77 -10.78 1.67
CA PRO A 133 8.95 -9.81 2.73
C PRO A 133 10.40 -9.33 2.81
N TYR A 134 10.56 -8.01 2.99
CA TYR A 134 11.84 -7.34 3.24
C TYR A 134 11.68 -6.44 4.46
N ARG A 135 12.50 -6.66 5.47
CA ARG A 135 12.51 -5.82 6.66
C ARG A 135 13.56 -4.73 6.53
N LEU A 136 13.13 -3.48 6.59
CA LEU A 136 14.03 -2.34 6.61
C LEU A 136 14.43 -2.04 8.06
N LEU A 137 15.67 -2.33 8.37
CA LEU A 137 16.26 -2.08 9.68
C LEU A 137 17.05 -0.77 9.61
N VAL A 138 16.61 0.24 10.35
CA VAL A 138 17.31 1.52 10.49
C VAL A 138 17.36 1.88 11.97
N ASP A 139 18.53 2.33 12.42
CA ASP A 139 18.74 2.72 13.81
C ASP A 139 18.14 4.11 14.13
N MET A 140 17.80 4.89 13.10
CA MET A 140 17.25 6.24 13.20
C MET A 140 16.08 6.47 12.24
N ASP A 141 15.16 7.32 12.65
CA ASP A 141 14.12 7.83 11.76
C ASP A 141 14.74 8.73 10.67
N ILE A 142 14.77 8.25 9.43
CA ILE A 142 15.36 8.97 8.29
C ILE A 142 14.70 10.33 8.09
N ARG A 143 13.39 10.46 8.33
CA ARG A 143 12.66 11.74 8.23
C ARG A 143 13.15 12.75 9.26
N ALA A 144 13.45 12.29 10.48
CA ALA A 144 13.98 13.15 11.54
C ALA A 144 15.41 13.63 11.22
N VAL A 145 16.25 12.77 10.64
CA VAL A 145 17.59 13.13 10.17
C VAL A 145 17.53 14.18 9.07
N GLN A 146 16.70 13.94 8.03
CA GLN A 146 16.53 14.88 6.92
C GLN A 146 15.97 16.22 7.38
N ARG A 147 15.08 16.26 8.37
CA ARG A 147 14.59 17.51 8.96
C ARG A 147 15.72 18.30 9.59
N LYS A 148 16.54 17.66 10.44
CA LYS A 148 17.68 18.31 11.09
C LYS A 148 18.68 18.86 10.08
N GLU A 149 18.97 18.13 9.01
CA GLU A 149 19.87 18.60 7.94
C GLU A 149 19.31 19.81 7.19
N ARG A 150 18.01 19.80 6.90
CA ARG A 150 17.34 20.93 6.26
C ARG A 150 17.37 22.17 7.14
N ASP A 151 17.02 22.02 8.42
CA ASP A 151 16.98 23.13 9.37
C ASP A 151 18.38 23.73 9.58
N SER A 152 19.43 22.90 9.60
CA SER A 152 20.82 23.35 9.69
C SER A 152 21.30 24.13 8.46
N ARG A 153 20.72 23.89 7.26
CA ARG A 153 21.02 24.65 6.03
C ARG A 153 20.33 26.01 5.99
N LEU A 154 19.20 26.17 6.70
CA LEU A 154 18.45 27.44 6.76
C LEU A 154 19.05 28.43 7.75
N ILE A 155 19.94 27.99 8.65
CA ILE A 155 20.59 28.83 9.66
C ILE A 155 21.98 29.34 9.18
N ARG A 156 22.41 28.97 8.01
CA ARG A 156 23.62 29.50 7.34
C ARG A 156 23.25 30.49 6.27
#